data_9236b2c7f6c8f3d4b396f797b4e0ca0e
#
_entry.id   9236b2c7f6c8f3d4b396f797b4e0ca0e
#
_cell.length_a   1.000
_cell.length_b   1.000
_cell.length_c   1.000
_cell.angle_alpha   90.00
_cell.angle_beta   90.00
_cell.angle_gamma   90.00
#
_symmetry.space_group_name_H-M   'P 1'
#
loop_
_entity.id
_entity.type
_entity.pdbx_description
1 polymer ?
#
loop_
_entity_poly.entity_id
_entity_poly.type
_entity_poly.pdbx_seq_one_letter_code
_entity_poly.pdbx_strand_id
1 'polypeptide(L)'
;MISRIFKCKRLFVFFFLASSTAVIIALTLFTLQSFRRFYETWFVSVFSEGKINATHYLVGFLHYWGSITVVLAGATGFDRSRPVGKDFTFSLSFLEIVGIVLFAYAWINQYKTAIILANLRKDSSGNVVTVQHKIAHGGLFKYLSSPHLTCEILIYISLWLILFNNYMFQYVLLWVVSNQVETALLNHWWYLKRFKNYPKERKAVLPFVI
;
A
#
# COMPACT_ATOMS: atom_id res chain seq x y z
N MET A 1 -39.53 19.34 13.36
CA MET A 1 -38.50 19.58 12.30
C MET A 1 -37.10 19.13 12.74
N ILE A 2 -36.67 19.46 13.96
CA ILE A 2 -35.35 19.10 14.52
C ILE A 2 -35.15 17.57 14.61
N SER A 3 -36.17 16.78 14.96
CA SER A 3 -36.06 15.31 15.08
C SER A 3 -35.82 14.60 13.70
N ARG A 4 -36.29 15.17 12.62
CA ARG A 4 -36.00 14.63 11.26
C ARG A 4 -34.56 14.89 10.81
N ILE A 5 -33.96 16.02 11.20
CA ILE A 5 -32.58 16.36 10.89
C ILE A 5 -31.64 15.41 11.65
N PHE A 6 -31.93 15.06 12.91
CA PHE A 6 -31.16 14.10 13.69
C PHE A 6 -31.31 12.66 13.15
N LYS A 7 -32.50 12.26 12.66
CA LYS A 7 -32.67 10.96 12.00
C LYS A 7 -31.90 10.89 10.67
N CYS A 8 -31.89 11.97 9.88
CA CYS A 8 -31.13 12.02 8.63
C CYS A 8 -29.63 11.99 8.86
N LYS A 9 -29.11 12.70 9.87
CA LYS A 9 -27.69 12.60 10.26
C LYS A 9 -27.33 11.20 10.75
N ARG A 10 -28.19 10.52 11.52
CA ARG A 10 -27.96 9.12 11.93
C ARG A 10 -27.97 8.16 10.74
N LEU A 11 -28.86 8.35 9.75
CA LEU A 11 -28.86 7.51 8.54
C LEU A 11 -27.59 7.72 7.71
N PHE A 12 -27.12 8.97 7.61
CA PHE A 12 -25.92 9.33 6.84
C PHE A 12 -24.65 8.73 7.45
N VAL A 13 -24.53 8.70 8.78
CA VAL A 13 -23.41 8.07 9.51
C VAL A 13 -23.44 6.53 9.33
N PHE A 14 -24.62 5.94 9.12
CA PHE A 14 -24.77 4.49 8.98
C PHE A 14 -24.14 3.89 7.73
N PHE A 15 -24.05 4.67 6.63
CA PHE A 15 -23.47 4.24 5.37
C PHE A 15 -21.96 4.33 5.33
N PHE A 16 -21.29 4.83 6.38
CA PHE A 16 -19.88 5.21 6.35
C PHE A 16 -18.98 4.38 7.28
N LEU A 17 -19.53 3.38 7.98
CA LEU A 17 -18.77 2.62 8.96
C LEU A 17 -18.46 1.20 8.46
N ALA A 18 -17.18 0.84 8.48
CA ALA A 18 -16.75 -0.51 8.21
C ALA A 18 -17.12 -1.45 9.37
N SER A 19 -17.39 -2.72 9.05
CA SER A 19 -17.65 -3.75 10.05
C SER A 19 -16.44 -3.94 10.98
N SER A 20 -16.67 -4.37 12.22
CA SER A 20 -15.58 -4.69 13.14
C SER A 20 -14.64 -5.75 12.59
N THR A 21 -15.17 -6.73 11.84
CA THR A 21 -14.40 -7.76 11.13
C THR A 21 -13.47 -7.12 10.09
N ALA A 22 -13.98 -6.25 9.21
CA ALA A 22 -13.20 -5.56 8.20
C ALA A 22 -12.07 -4.73 8.82
N VAL A 23 -12.36 -4.01 9.91
CA VAL A 23 -11.37 -3.20 10.63
C VAL A 23 -10.26 -4.06 11.23
N ILE A 24 -10.60 -5.18 11.88
CA ILE A 24 -9.62 -6.10 12.46
C ILE A 24 -8.73 -6.69 11.35
N ILE A 25 -9.34 -7.14 10.25
CA ILE A 25 -8.58 -7.66 9.09
C ILE A 25 -7.65 -6.58 8.54
N ALA A 26 -8.15 -5.38 8.28
CA ALA A 26 -7.35 -4.29 7.75
C ALA A 26 -6.16 -3.93 8.66
N LEU A 27 -6.38 -3.81 9.97
CA LEU A 27 -5.32 -3.53 10.94
C LEU A 27 -4.29 -4.66 11.00
N THR A 28 -4.73 -5.91 10.92
CA THR A 28 -3.83 -7.07 10.88
C THR A 28 -2.96 -7.02 9.63
N LEU A 29 -3.54 -6.76 8.45
CA LEU A 29 -2.81 -6.67 7.19
C LEU A 29 -1.87 -5.46 7.16
N PHE A 30 -2.27 -4.31 7.72
CA PHE A 30 -1.39 -3.14 7.92
C PHE A 30 -0.19 -3.48 8.80
N THR A 31 -0.43 -4.20 9.88
CA THR A 31 0.62 -4.64 10.79
C THR A 31 1.60 -5.57 10.08
N LEU A 32 1.12 -6.57 9.35
CA LEU A 32 1.95 -7.47 8.54
C LEU A 32 2.77 -6.71 7.49
N GLN A 33 2.16 -5.73 6.80
CA GLN A 33 2.86 -4.87 5.85
C GLN A 33 3.98 -4.08 6.53
N SER A 34 3.70 -3.48 7.69
CA SER A 34 4.67 -2.68 8.44
C SER A 34 5.85 -3.53 8.93
N PHE A 35 5.58 -4.72 9.47
CA PHE A 35 6.63 -5.67 9.87
C PHE A 35 7.50 -6.09 8.69
N ARG A 36 6.90 -6.42 7.55
CA ARG A 36 7.66 -6.77 6.36
C ARG A 36 8.52 -5.61 5.88
N ARG A 37 7.97 -4.37 5.81
CA ARG A 37 8.73 -3.18 5.41
C ARG A 37 9.89 -2.89 6.37
N PHE A 38 9.67 -3.08 7.68
CA PHE A 38 10.73 -3.01 8.68
C PHE A 38 11.82 -4.05 8.38
N TYR A 39 11.44 -5.32 8.22
CA TYR A 39 12.38 -6.41 7.88
C TYR A 39 13.15 -6.13 6.59
N GLU A 40 12.47 -5.72 5.52
CA GLU A 40 13.11 -5.37 4.24
C GLU A 40 14.13 -4.25 4.43
N THR A 41 13.79 -3.22 5.18
CA THR A 41 14.65 -2.06 5.39
C THR A 41 15.93 -2.43 6.15
N TRP A 42 15.83 -3.28 7.17
CA TRP A 42 16.96 -3.62 8.02
C TRP A 42 17.81 -4.78 7.51
N PHE A 43 17.22 -5.76 6.85
CA PHE A 43 17.90 -7.02 6.54
C PHE A 43 18.05 -7.32 5.04
N VAL A 44 17.24 -6.69 4.19
CA VAL A 44 17.23 -7.00 2.76
C VAL A 44 17.78 -5.86 1.92
N SER A 45 17.31 -4.64 2.13
CA SER A 45 17.58 -3.50 1.26
C SER A 45 19.03 -3.01 1.37
N VAL A 46 19.60 -2.70 0.22
CA VAL A 46 20.89 -2.01 0.13
C VAL A 46 20.61 -0.58 -0.32
N PHE A 47 20.92 0.37 0.56
CA PHE A 47 20.68 1.80 0.27
C PHE A 47 21.87 2.41 -0.46
N SER A 48 21.62 3.46 -1.25
CA SER A 48 22.64 4.34 -1.79
C SER A 48 23.02 5.40 -0.73
N GLU A 49 24.08 6.14 -0.98
CA GLU A 49 24.52 7.25 -0.09
C GLU A 49 23.60 8.49 -0.13
N GLY A 50 22.50 8.41 -0.86
CA GLY A 50 21.52 9.49 -0.99
C GLY A 50 20.86 9.83 0.35
N LYS A 51 20.77 11.13 0.65
CA LYS A 51 20.09 11.64 1.84
C LYS A 51 18.60 11.84 1.55
N ILE A 52 17.76 11.46 2.51
CA ILE A 52 16.31 11.73 2.44
C ILE A 52 16.07 13.12 3.03
N ASN A 53 15.22 13.92 2.37
CA ASN A 53 14.80 15.22 2.91
C ASN A 53 13.91 14.99 4.14
N ALA A 54 14.12 15.79 5.19
CA ALA A 54 13.36 15.71 6.44
C ALA A 54 11.83 15.87 6.23
N THR A 55 11.41 16.69 5.25
CA THR A 55 9.99 16.83 4.92
C THR A 55 9.37 15.54 4.37
N HIS A 56 10.10 14.80 3.54
CA HIS A 56 9.66 13.49 3.04
C HIS A 56 9.49 12.46 4.18
N TYR A 57 10.40 12.52 5.15
CA TYR A 57 10.33 11.67 6.33
C TYR A 57 9.08 11.99 7.17
N LEU A 58 8.80 13.29 7.40
CA LEU A 58 7.60 13.74 8.10
C LEU A 58 6.32 13.31 7.38
N VAL A 59 6.26 13.47 6.06
CA VAL A 59 5.12 13.02 5.24
C VAL A 59 4.88 11.52 5.40
N GLY A 60 5.93 10.70 5.47
CA GLY A 60 5.82 9.28 5.75
C GLY A 60 5.13 8.97 7.09
N PHE A 61 5.53 9.66 8.16
CA PHE A 61 4.88 9.53 9.47
C PHE A 61 3.41 9.92 9.42
N LEU A 62 3.11 11.10 8.85
CA LEU A 62 1.73 11.59 8.74
C LEU A 62 0.86 10.62 7.93
N HIS A 63 1.42 10.01 6.88
CA HIS A 63 0.71 9.01 6.08
C HIS A 63 0.34 7.76 6.90
N TYR A 64 1.29 7.15 7.61
CA TYR A 64 1.03 5.93 8.38
C TYR A 64 0.07 6.18 9.55
N TRP A 65 0.33 7.21 10.35
CA TRP A 65 -0.56 7.58 11.46
C TRP A 65 -1.94 8.00 10.98
N GLY A 66 -2.02 8.79 9.91
CA GLY A 66 -3.26 9.22 9.31
C GLY A 66 -4.07 8.03 8.77
N SER A 67 -3.43 7.08 8.12
CA SER A 67 -4.09 5.88 7.59
C SER A 67 -4.71 5.03 8.72
N ILE A 68 -3.97 4.78 9.80
CA ILE A 68 -4.47 4.05 10.97
C ILE A 68 -5.63 4.81 11.62
N THR A 69 -5.50 6.13 11.79
CA THR A 69 -6.56 6.98 12.34
C THR A 69 -7.84 6.90 11.52
N VAL A 70 -7.73 6.93 10.18
CA VAL A 70 -8.88 6.81 9.27
C VAL A 70 -9.54 5.43 9.39
N VAL A 71 -8.77 4.35 9.51
CA VAL A 71 -9.31 3.00 9.71
C VAL A 71 -10.09 2.93 11.03
N LEU A 72 -9.51 3.43 12.12
CA LEU A 72 -10.13 3.42 13.45
C LEU A 72 -11.36 4.34 13.52
N ALA A 73 -11.28 5.55 12.98
CA ALA A 73 -12.41 6.49 12.96
C ALA A 73 -13.61 5.97 12.17
N GLY A 74 -13.37 5.13 11.13
CA GLY A 74 -14.41 4.47 10.36
C GLY A 74 -14.91 3.15 10.96
N ALA A 75 -14.51 2.78 12.18
CA ALA A 75 -14.93 1.55 12.83
C ALA A 75 -16.27 1.72 13.58
N THR A 76 -17.17 0.74 13.45
CA THR A 76 -18.47 0.75 14.14
C THR A 76 -18.36 0.77 15.66
N GLY A 77 -17.26 0.24 16.22
CA GLY A 77 -17.05 0.12 17.67
C GLY A 77 -16.72 1.44 18.39
N PHE A 78 -16.37 2.51 17.67
CA PHE A 78 -16.12 3.83 18.27
C PHE A 78 -17.39 4.68 18.44
N ASP A 79 -18.52 4.24 17.90
CA ASP A 79 -19.81 4.89 18.15
C ASP A 79 -20.34 4.44 19.53
N ARG A 80 -20.29 5.35 20.53
CA ARG A 80 -20.80 5.12 21.88
C ARG A 80 -22.28 4.68 21.92
N SER A 81 -23.05 4.94 20.86
CA SER A 81 -24.45 4.51 20.76
C SER A 81 -24.60 3.02 20.42
N ARG A 82 -23.50 2.33 20.09
CA ARG A 82 -23.47 0.91 19.76
C ARG A 82 -22.26 0.25 20.42
N PRO A 83 -22.42 -0.24 21.65
CA PRO A 83 -21.36 -1.01 22.28
C PRO A 83 -21.02 -2.20 21.38
N VAL A 84 -19.73 -2.42 21.15
CA VAL A 84 -19.21 -3.68 20.60
C VAL A 84 -19.62 -4.75 21.59
N GLY A 85 -20.77 -5.34 21.38
CA GLY A 85 -21.31 -6.25 22.35
C GLY A 85 -22.09 -7.35 21.66
N LYS A 86 -22.30 -8.35 22.28
CA LYS A 86 -23.19 -9.53 22.22
C LYS A 86 -23.34 -10.25 20.89
N ASP A 87 -23.16 -9.62 19.70
CA ASP A 87 -23.38 -10.22 18.38
C ASP A 87 -22.21 -10.02 17.43
N PHE A 88 -20.94 -10.17 17.90
CA PHE A 88 -19.81 -10.23 17.01
C PHE A 88 -19.88 -11.56 16.23
N THR A 89 -20.46 -11.50 15.03
CA THR A 89 -20.43 -12.62 14.09
C THR A 89 -19.29 -12.38 13.11
N PHE A 90 -18.32 -13.27 13.08
CA PHE A 90 -17.29 -13.25 12.08
C PHE A 90 -17.89 -13.71 10.75
N SER A 91 -18.11 -12.76 9.84
CA SER A 91 -18.56 -13.05 8.48
C SER A 91 -17.72 -12.28 7.49
N LEU A 92 -17.31 -12.91 6.42
CA LEU A 92 -16.55 -12.31 5.34
C LEU A 92 -17.47 -12.02 4.16
N SER A 93 -17.50 -10.79 3.71
CA SER A 93 -18.10 -10.41 2.43
C SER A 93 -17.23 -10.82 1.24
N PHE A 94 -17.83 -10.89 0.06
CA PHE A 94 -17.09 -11.18 -1.16
C PHE A 94 -15.95 -10.18 -1.42
N LEU A 95 -16.17 -8.88 -1.18
CA LEU A 95 -15.15 -7.85 -1.35
C LEU A 95 -13.98 -8.02 -0.39
N GLU A 96 -14.24 -8.41 0.87
CA GLU A 96 -13.20 -8.68 1.85
C GLU A 96 -12.34 -9.87 1.42
N ILE A 97 -12.95 -10.95 0.92
CA ILE A 97 -12.21 -12.12 0.39
C ILE A 97 -11.33 -11.70 -0.79
N VAL A 98 -11.88 -10.98 -1.77
CA VAL A 98 -11.12 -10.48 -2.92
C VAL A 98 -9.97 -9.57 -2.46
N GLY A 99 -10.23 -8.69 -1.50
CA GLY A 99 -9.21 -7.82 -0.91
C GLY A 99 -8.07 -8.60 -0.26
N ILE A 100 -8.39 -9.62 0.55
CA ILE A 100 -7.36 -10.46 1.21
C ILE A 100 -6.49 -11.19 0.17
N VAL A 101 -7.10 -11.77 -0.88
CA VAL A 101 -6.36 -12.46 -1.95
C VAL A 101 -5.46 -11.49 -2.72
N LEU A 102 -5.99 -10.30 -3.06
CA LEU A 102 -5.23 -9.27 -3.75
C LEU A 102 -4.06 -8.76 -2.89
N PHE A 103 -4.29 -8.59 -1.59
CA PHE A 103 -3.24 -8.22 -0.64
C PHE A 103 -2.11 -9.25 -0.65
N ALA A 104 -2.44 -10.52 -0.48
CA ALA A 104 -1.45 -11.61 -0.46
C ALA A 104 -0.63 -11.64 -1.76
N TYR A 105 -1.28 -11.53 -2.91
CA TYR A 105 -0.62 -11.45 -4.21
C TYR A 105 0.37 -10.28 -4.29
N ALA A 106 -0.09 -9.07 -3.98
CA ALA A 106 0.72 -7.85 -4.05
C ALA A 106 1.87 -7.88 -3.03
N TRP A 107 1.60 -8.32 -1.81
CA TRP A 107 2.56 -8.43 -0.71
C TRP A 107 3.72 -9.37 -1.04
N ILE A 108 3.43 -10.57 -1.57
CA ILE A 108 4.45 -11.55 -2.00
C ILE A 108 5.28 -10.99 -3.16
N ASN A 109 4.63 -10.39 -4.17
CA ASN A 109 5.35 -9.86 -5.33
C ASN A 109 6.19 -8.63 -4.99
N GLN A 110 5.75 -7.79 -4.07
CA GLN A 110 6.55 -6.66 -3.59
C GLN A 110 7.82 -7.14 -2.88
N TYR A 111 7.72 -8.17 -2.04
CA TYR A 111 8.89 -8.77 -1.38
C TYR A 111 9.88 -9.38 -2.40
N LYS A 112 9.37 -10.16 -3.37
CA LYS A 112 10.23 -10.69 -4.46
C LYS A 112 10.95 -9.58 -5.22
N THR A 113 10.29 -8.47 -5.46
CA THR A 113 10.86 -7.30 -6.10
C THR A 113 11.96 -6.67 -5.26
N ALA A 114 11.77 -6.55 -3.95
CA ALA A 114 12.78 -6.04 -3.02
C ALA A 114 14.05 -6.91 -3.01
N ILE A 115 13.88 -8.24 -3.02
CA ILE A 115 15.01 -9.19 -3.11
C ILE A 115 15.77 -9.00 -4.43
N ILE A 116 15.07 -8.91 -5.57
CA ILE A 116 15.72 -8.69 -6.87
C ILE A 116 16.55 -7.40 -6.84
N LEU A 117 15.99 -6.30 -6.33
CA LEU A 117 16.70 -5.02 -6.23
C LEU A 117 17.93 -5.10 -5.31
N ALA A 118 17.82 -5.78 -4.18
CA ALA A 118 18.93 -5.97 -3.26
C ALA A 118 20.06 -6.79 -3.89
N ASN A 119 19.71 -7.88 -4.58
CA ASN A 119 20.68 -8.78 -5.22
C ASN A 119 21.44 -8.12 -6.37
N LEU A 120 20.91 -7.07 -7.01
CA LEU A 120 21.66 -6.29 -8.00
C LEU A 120 22.91 -5.61 -7.42
N ARG A 121 22.97 -5.45 -6.11
CA ARG A 121 24.03 -4.75 -5.39
C ARG A 121 24.90 -5.68 -4.56
N LYS A 122 24.61 -6.99 -4.56
CA LYS A 122 25.33 -8.02 -3.81
C LYS A 122 26.06 -8.97 -4.76
N ASP A 123 27.15 -9.58 -4.27
CA ASP A 123 27.81 -10.70 -4.92
C ASP A 123 27.16 -12.04 -4.57
N SER A 124 27.73 -13.15 -5.11
CA SER A 124 27.27 -14.52 -4.81
C SER A 124 27.39 -14.92 -3.34
N SER A 125 28.25 -14.24 -2.58
CA SER A 125 28.44 -14.45 -1.15
C SER A 125 27.52 -13.57 -0.28
N GLY A 126 26.71 -12.71 -0.91
CA GLY A 126 25.78 -11.81 -0.24
C GLY A 126 26.38 -10.48 0.23
N ASN A 127 27.67 -10.22 -0.06
CA ASN A 127 28.33 -8.96 0.30
C ASN A 127 27.92 -7.85 -0.67
N VAL A 128 27.78 -6.64 -0.14
CA VAL A 128 27.47 -5.45 -0.97
C VAL A 128 28.72 -5.04 -1.74
N VAL A 129 28.63 -5.11 -3.08
CA VAL A 129 29.75 -4.77 -3.99
C VAL A 129 29.53 -3.45 -4.72
N THR A 130 28.33 -2.93 -4.74
CA THR A 130 28.03 -1.65 -5.40
C THR A 130 26.77 -1.02 -4.83
N VAL A 131 26.71 0.32 -4.87
CA VAL A 131 25.50 1.10 -4.55
C VAL A 131 24.91 1.74 -5.83
N GLN A 132 25.51 1.49 -6.99
CA GLN A 132 25.08 2.05 -8.27
C GLN A 132 23.75 1.42 -8.73
N HIS A 133 22.98 2.22 -9.46
CA HIS A 133 21.76 1.74 -10.09
C HIS A 133 22.10 0.86 -11.31
N LYS A 134 21.43 -0.29 -11.38
CA LYS A 134 21.48 -1.23 -12.49
C LYS A 134 20.07 -1.52 -13.00
N ILE A 135 19.94 -2.02 -14.23
CA ILE A 135 18.66 -2.46 -14.77
C ILE A 135 18.31 -3.80 -14.10
N ALA A 136 17.18 -3.82 -13.37
CA ALA A 136 16.66 -5.05 -12.77
C ALA A 136 16.03 -5.95 -13.83
N HIS A 137 16.16 -7.26 -13.67
CA HIS A 137 15.57 -8.27 -14.55
C HIS A 137 14.88 -9.36 -13.72
N GLY A 138 13.90 -10.03 -14.34
CA GLY A 138 13.15 -11.11 -13.72
C GLY A 138 11.86 -10.65 -13.02
N GLY A 139 10.97 -11.59 -12.68
CA GLY A 139 9.70 -11.32 -12.06
C GLY A 139 8.89 -10.24 -12.80
N LEU A 140 8.25 -9.37 -12.06
CA LEU A 140 7.45 -8.26 -12.60
C LEU A 140 8.29 -7.18 -13.33
N PHE A 141 9.64 -7.16 -13.17
CA PHE A 141 10.51 -6.28 -13.95
C PHE A 141 10.51 -6.59 -15.44
N LYS A 142 9.98 -7.75 -15.83
CA LYS A 142 9.76 -8.03 -17.27
C LYS A 142 8.80 -7.03 -17.91
N TYR A 143 7.83 -6.53 -17.16
CA TYR A 143 6.74 -5.69 -17.65
C TYR A 143 6.80 -4.25 -17.14
N LEU A 144 7.37 -4.03 -15.95
CA LEU A 144 7.32 -2.77 -15.22
C LEU A 144 8.71 -2.28 -14.84
N SER A 145 8.88 -0.96 -14.82
CA SER A 145 10.11 -0.30 -14.38
C SER A 145 10.26 -0.30 -12.86
N SER A 146 9.16 -0.14 -12.15
CA SER A 146 9.12 -0.04 -10.69
C SER A 146 7.98 -0.89 -10.09
N PRO A 147 8.01 -2.23 -10.25
CA PRO A 147 6.90 -3.09 -9.84
C PRO A 147 6.59 -3.05 -8.35
N HIS A 148 7.54 -2.68 -7.48
CA HIS A 148 7.29 -2.48 -6.05
C HIS A 148 6.30 -1.35 -5.76
N LEU A 149 6.28 -0.29 -6.59
CA LEU A 149 5.33 0.81 -6.48
C LEU A 149 3.93 0.38 -6.93
N THR A 150 3.84 -0.39 -8.01
CA THR A 150 2.57 -0.98 -8.45
C THR A 150 2.00 -1.94 -7.40
N CYS A 151 2.84 -2.77 -6.79
CA CYS A 151 2.41 -3.65 -5.70
C CYS A 151 1.92 -2.84 -4.49
N GLU A 152 2.53 -1.70 -4.17
CA GLU A 152 2.04 -0.81 -3.11
C GLU A 152 0.64 -0.28 -3.43
N ILE A 153 0.39 0.17 -4.66
CA ILE A 153 -0.95 0.56 -5.12
C ILE A 153 -1.95 -0.59 -4.91
N LEU A 154 -1.60 -1.82 -5.32
CA LEU A 154 -2.47 -2.98 -5.17
C LEU A 154 -2.76 -3.32 -3.71
N ILE A 155 -1.79 -3.15 -2.80
CA ILE A 155 -1.98 -3.30 -1.36
C ILE A 155 -3.03 -2.32 -0.84
N TYR A 156 -2.96 -1.04 -1.24
CA TYR A 156 -3.96 -0.05 -0.80
C TYR A 156 -5.32 -0.24 -1.47
N ILE A 157 -5.38 -0.70 -2.71
CA ILE A 157 -6.63 -1.12 -3.35
C ILE A 157 -7.25 -2.30 -2.57
N SER A 158 -6.46 -3.27 -2.16
CA SER A 158 -6.94 -4.42 -1.37
C SER A 158 -7.52 -4.00 -0.03
N LEU A 159 -6.85 -3.09 0.68
CA LEU A 159 -7.35 -2.52 1.93
C LEU A 159 -8.61 -1.70 1.73
N TRP A 160 -8.71 -0.96 0.63
CA TRP A 160 -9.94 -0.24 0.28
C TRP A 160 -11.11 -1.17 -0.02
N LEU A 161 -10.89 -2.31 -0.70
CA LEU A 161 -11.93 -3.33 -0.90
C LEU A 161 -12.42 -3.93 0.44
N ILE A 162 -11.51 -4.20 1.38
CA ILE A 162 -11.85 -4.68 2.71
C ILE A 162 -12.63 -3.62 3.50
N LEU A 163 -12.21 -2.35 3.39
CA LEU A 163 -12.79 -1.21 4.08
C LEU A 163 -13.81 -0.46 3.20
N PHE A 164 -14.48 -1.14 2.26
CA PHE A 164 -15.31 -0.50 1.22
C PHE A 164 -16.35 0.47 1.78
N ASN A 165 -16.89 0.18 2.95
CA ASN A 165 -17.86 1.05 3.62
C ASN A 165 -17.21 2.22 4.39
N ASN A 166 -15.88 2.30 4.47
CA ASN A 166 -15.17 3.44 5.06
C ASN A 166 -14.81 4.46 3.98
N TYR A 167 -15.69 5.43 3.75
CA TYR A 167 -15.46 6.45 2.72
C TYR A 167 -14.21 7.30 2.93
N MET A 168 -13.76 7.47 4.16
CA MET A 168 -12.55 8.24 4.41
C MET A 168 -11.31 7.54 3.88
N PHE A 169 -11.32 6.20 3.82
CA PHE A 169 -10.19 5.44 3.32
C PHE A 169 -9.94 5.62 1.80
N GLN A 170 -10.95 6.03 1.02
CA GLN A 170 -10.75 6.37 -0.39
C GLN A 170 -9.78 7.55 -0.58
N TYR A 171 -9.73 8.51 0.35
CA TYR A 171 -8.78 9.62 0.26
C TYR A 171 -7.35 9.15 0.53
N VAL A 172 -7.17 8.18 1.43
CA VAL A 172 -5.88 7.51 1.64
C VAL A 172 -5.46 6.78 0.37
N LEU A 173 -6.37 6.04 -0.28
CA LEU A 173 -6.10 5.35 -1.53
C LEU A 173 -5.70 6.35 -2.63
N LEU A 174 -6.46 7.42 -2.84
CA LEU A 174 -6.16 8.45 -3.84
C LEU A 174 -4.79 9.08 -3.61
N TRP A 175 -4.45 9.39 -2.36
CA TRP A 175 -3.13 9.90 -1.99
C TRP A 175 -2.02 8.92 -2.39
N VAL A 176 -2.16 7.64 -2.04
CA VAL A 176 -1.17 6.61 -2.35
C VAL A 176 -1.05 6.42 -3.86
N VAL A 177 -2.17 6.29 -4.57
CA VAL A 177 -2.15 6.10 -6.03
C VAL A 177 -1.43 7.27 -6.70
N SER A 178 -1.77 8.51 -6.35
CA SER A 178 -1.13 9.71 -6.94
C SER A 178 0.38 9.71 -6.70
N ASN A 179 0.80 9.48 -5.46
CA ASN A 179 2.23 9.48 -5.09
C ASN A 179 3.01 8.35 -5.77
N GLN A 180 2.46 7.14 -5.79
CA GLN A 180 3.15 5.98 -6.39
C GLN A 180 3.20 6.07 -7.92
N VAL A 181 2.14 6.59 -8.57
CA VAL A 181 2.11 6.80 -10.02
C VAL A 181 3.14 7.85 -10.42
N GLU A 182 3.17 9.00 -9.74
CA GLU A 182 4.17 10.04 -9.99
C GLU A 182 5.59 9.50 -9.85
N THR A 183 5.88 8.83 -8.74
CA THR A 183 7.20 8.24 -8.49
C THR A 183 7.58 7.21 -9.55
N ALA A 184 6.64 6.35 -9.96
CA ALA A 184 6.88 5.34 -10.98
C ALA A 184 7.17 5.95 -12.36
N LEU A 185 6.45 7.02 -12.74
CA LEU A 185 6.70 7.76 -13.98
C LEU A 185 8.08 8.43 -13.97
N LEU A 186 8.43 9.11 -12.88
CA LEU A 186 9.74 9.75 -12.71
C LEU A 186 10.88 8.71 -12.80
N ASN A 187 10.72 7.57 -12.13
CA ASN A 187 11.69 6.46 -12.21
C ASN A 187 11.81 5.91 -13.64
N HIS A 188 10.68 5.69 -14.32
CA HIS A 188 10.67 5.16 -15.69
C HIS A 188 11.41 6.10 -16.65
N TRP A 189 11.12 7.40 -16.62
CA TRP A 189 11.79 8.39 -17.44
C TRP A 189 13.29 8.51 -17.11
N TRP A 190 13.64 8.40 -15.83
CA TRP A 190 15.03 8.41 -15.40
C TRP A 190 15.79 7.19 -15.98
N TYR A 191 15.20 5.98 -15.94
CA TYR A 191 15.79 4.78 -16.52
C TYR A 191 15.97 4.91 -18.04
N LEU A 192 14.97 5.43 -18.75
CA LEU A 192 15.03 5.66 -20.20
C LEU A 192 16.15 6.64 -20.57
N LYS A 193 16.36 7.69 -19.80
CA LYS A 193 17.42 8.67 -20.04
C LYS A 193 18.80 8.13 -19.67
N ARG A 194 18.90 7.34 -18.61
CA ARG A 194 20.19 6.91 -18.05
C ARG A 194 20.79 5.71 -18.80
N PHE A 195 19.97 4.78 -19.29
CA PHE A 195 20.41 3.52 -19.87
C PHE A 195 20.01 3.42 -21.35
N LYS A 196 20.99 3.44 -22.26
CA LYS A 196 20.75 3.31 -23.71
C LYS A 196 20.07 2.00 -24.09
N ASN A 197 20.36 0.92 -23.34
CA ASN A 197 19.84 -0.44 -23.59
C ASN A 197 18.63 -0.78 -22.68
N TYR A 198 17.89 0.24 -22.20
CA TYR A 198 16.71 -0.01 -21.38
C TYR A 198 15.59 -0.63 -22.21
N PRO A 199 14.90 -1.70 -21.72
CA PRO A 199 13.81 -2.36 -22.46
C PRO A 199 12.64 -1.40 -22.68
N LYS A 200 12.35 -1.11 -23.96
CA LYS A 200 11.32 -0.12 -24.35
C LYS A 200 9.89 -0.62 -24.11
N GLU A 201 9.70 -1.94 -23.97
CA GLU A 201 8.40 -2.54 -23.72
C GLU A 201 7.92 -2.34 -22.26
N ARG A 202 8.83 -2.02 -21.34
CA ARG A 202 8.48 -1.80 -19.95
C ARG A 202 7.66 -0.55 -19.78
N LYS A 203 6.67 -0.65 -18.92
CA LYS A 203 5.77 0.44 -18.53
C LYS A 203 6.11 0.96 -17.13
N ALA A 204 5.60 2.15 -16.80
CA ALA A 204 5.86 2.75 -15.49
C ALA A 204 5.05 2.07 -14.38
N VAL A 205 3.73 1.94 -14.56
CA VAL A 205 2.77 1.55 -13.52
C VAL A 205 1.94 0.34 -13.91
N LEU A 206 1.25 0.41 -15.04
CA LEU A 206 0.34 -0.64 -15.50
C LEU A 206 0.95 -1.38 -16.68
N PRO A 207 1.07 -2.73 -16.62
CA PRO A 207 1.55 -3.52 -17.73
C PRO A 207 0.73 -3.20 -18.99
N PHE A 208 1.41 -3.02 -20.10
CA PHE A 208 0.85 -2.76 -21.43
C PHE A 208 0.16 -1.40 -21.64
N VAL A 209 -0.02 -0.58 -20.59
CA VAL A 209 -0.75 0.71 -20.68
C VAL A 209 0.20 1.89 -20.45
N ILE A 210 0.70 2.05 -19.24
CA ILE A 210 1.54 3.19 -18.81
C ILE A 210 2.77 2.70 -18.06
#